data_4de4a669bfc908d4ade4fd3b1859ae07
#
_entry.id   4de4a669bfc908d4ade4fd3b1859ae07
#
_cell.length_a   1.000
_cell.length_b   1.000
_cell.length_c   1.000
_cell.angle_alpha   90.00
_cell.angle_beta   90.00
_cell.angle_gamma   90.00
#
_symmetry.space_group_name_H-M   'P 1'
#
loop_
_entity.id
_entity.type
_entity.pdbx_description
1 polymer ?
#
loop_
_entity_poly.entity_id
_entity_poly.type
_entity_poly.pdbx_seq_one_letter_code
_entity_poly.pdbx_strand_id
1 'polypeptide(L)'
;MPRARPPGAAALCAAFAASLILTTGLAGAQARERGNGEAMPVPTITIYPGETIKEGVIENRAFSAHAIGHLPVIEDARVLTGKVARRTLLPGQLIPRNAVEEPRLVERGAPVQVVFSEDGLTIIGAASALEAGSLGDRLRARNLDSGVTIIGKVQADGSLRVGE
;
A
#
# COMPACT_ATOMS: atom_id res chain seq x y z
N MET A 1 -29.92 64.15 73.87
CA MET A 1 -30.70 65.32 73.45
C MET A 1 -29.92 66.02 72.34
N PRO A 2 -30.50 66.59 71.39
CA PRO A 2 -31.54 66.19 70.48
C PRO A 2 -31.08 66.29 68.99
N ARG A 3 -31.80 65.62 68.18
CA ARG A 3 -32.49 66.03 66.91
C ARG A 3 -31.69 66.87 65.92
N ALA A 4 -31.64 66.46 64.66
CA ALA A 4 -32.68 66.64 63.66
C ALA A 4 -32.32 66.02 62.27
N ARG A 5 -33.31 65.46 61.69
CA ARG A 5 -33.46 65.22 60.23
C ARG A 5 -33.98 66.50 59.58
N PRO A 6 -34.20 66.47 58.28
CA PRO A 6 -33.69 66.08 56.95
C PRO A 6 -33.66 67.33 56.03
N PRO A 7 -33.95 67.38 54.78
CA PRO A 7 -34.18 66.46 53.68
C PRO A 7 -33.43 66.83 52.38
N GLY A 8 -33.60 66.07 51.39
CA GLY A 8 -33.28 66.49 50.03
C GLY A 8 -33.29 65.35 49.00
N ALA A 9 -34.48 65.15 48.51
CA ALA A 9 -34.65 64.36 47.33
C ALA A 9 -34.05 65.03 46.09
N ALA A 10 -33.41 64.35 45.29
CA ALA A 10 -33.40 64.59 43.86
C ALA A 10 -32.91 63.38 43.11
N ALA A 11 -33.84 62.85 42.35
CA ALA A 11 -33.64 61.89 41.32
C ALA A 11 -32.55 62.31 40.31
N LEU A 12 -31.79 61.37 39.89
CA LEU A 12 -31.38 61.35 38.49
C LEU A 12 -31.05 59.90 38.04
N CYS A 13 -31.90 59.43 37.17
CA CYS A 13 -31.65 58.34 36.28
C CYS A 13 -30.34 58.53 35.55
N ALA A 14 -29.55 57.50 35.44
CA ALA A 14 -28.77 57.34 34.23
C ALA A 14 -28.07 55.99 34.19
N ALA A 15 -28.53 55.21 33.26
CA ALA A 15 -27.75 54.37 32.38
C ALA A 15 -26.86 53.32 33.04
N PHE A 16 -27.45 52.16 33.32
CA PHE A 16 -26.76 50.92 33.28
C PHE A 16 -26.37 50.61 31.80
N ALA A 17 -25.18 51.04 31.45
CA ALA A 17 -24.57 50.57 30.22
C ALA A 17 -24.13 49.15 30.47
N ALA A 18 -24.93 48.21 30.03
CA ALA A 18 -24.59 46.81 29.93
C ALA A 18 -23.45 46.69 28.92
N SER A 19 -22.22 46.61 29.42
CA SER A 19 -21.05 46.23 28.63
C SER A 19 -21.20 44.74 28.30
N LEU A 20 -21.88 44.45 27.20
CA LEU A 20 -21.93 43.16 26.59
C LEU A 20 -20.53 42.88 26.03
N ILE A 21 -19.66 42.27 26.83
CA ILE A 21 -18.39 41.73 26.38
C ILE A 21 -18.74 40.56 25.45
N LEU A 22 -18.79 40.86 24.16
CA LEU A 22 -18.84 39.94 23.09
C LEU A 22 -17.50 39.18 23.06
N THR A 23 -17.36 38.14 23.88
CA THR A 23 -16.26 37.19 23.73
C THR A 23 -16.49 36.45 22.41
N THR A 24 -16.02 37.07 21.34
CA THR A 24 -15.77 36.36 20.10
C THR A 24 -14.76 35.27 20.40
N GLY A 25 -15.28 34.09 20.72
CA GLY A 25 -14.48 32.86 20.73
C GLY A 25 -13.81 32.76 19.37
N LEU A 26 -12.48 33.01 19.36
CA LEU A 26 -11.62 32.53 18.31
C LEU A 26 -11.72 31.01 18.37
N ALA A 27 -12.76 30.44 17.73
CA ALA A 27 -12.71 29.08 17.30
C ALA A 27 -11.51 29.00 16.35
N GLY A 28 -10.38 28.62 16.91
CA GLY A 28 -9.22 28.26 16.14
C GLY A 28 -9.68 27.20 15.15
N ALA A 29 -10.00 27.64 13.95
CA ALA A 29 -10.01 26.80 12.78
C ALA A 29 -8.58 26.27 12.69
N GLN A 30 -8.33 25.14 13.34
CA GLN A 30 -7.25 24.26 12.98
C GLN A 30 -7.60 23.83 11.56
N ALA A 31 -7.21 24.64 10.60
CA ALA A 31 -7.05 24.23 9.24
C ALA A 31 -6.14 23.00 9.34
N ARG A 32 -6.76 21.80 9.34
CA ARG A 32 -6.05 20.61 8.94
C ARG A 32 -5.46 21.00 7.60
N GLU A 33 -4.18 21.31 7.62
CA GLU A 33 -3.38 21.29 6.42
C GLU A 33 -3.58 19.89 5.83
N ARG A 34 -4.59 19.78 4.98
CA ARG A 34 -4.63 18.74 3.97
C ARG A 34 -3.46 19.08 3.08
N GLY A 35 -2.27 18.69 3.55
CA GLY A 35 -1.09 18.76 2.72
C GLY A 35 -1.48 18.14 1.39
N ASN A 36 -1.20 18.85 0.30
CA ASN A 36 -1.26 18.33 -1.06
C ASN A 36 -0.25 17.18 -1.20
N GLY A 37 -0.35 16.18 -0.34
CA GLY A 37 0.46 14.99 -0.32
C GLY A 37 -0.28 13.89 -1.06
N GLU A 38 0.40 13.25 -1.97
CA GLU A 38 -0.05 12.04 -2.61
C GLU A 38 0.08 10.87 -1.62
N ALA A 39 -0.99 10.09 -1.48
CA ALA A 39 -1.01 8.95 -0.58
C ALA A 39 -0.22 7.80 -1.21
N MET A 40 0.95 7.50 -0.66
CA MET A 40 1.85 6.45 -1.14
C MET A 40 1.90 5.27 -0.18
N PRO A 41 1.93 4.04 -0.68
CA PRO A 41 2.09 2.85 0.15
C PRO A 41 3.52 2.79 0.71
N VAL A 42 3.60 2.57 2.01
CA VAL A 42 4.86 2.38 2.75
C VAL A 42 4.76 1.18 3.69
N PRO A 43 5.87 0.48 3.97
CA PRO A 43 5.87 -0.58 4.97
C PRO A 43 5.66 -0.02 6.37
N THR A 44 4.93 -0.74 7.21
CA THR A 44 4.81 -0.47 8.65
C THR A 44 5.92 -1.11 9.47
N ILE A 45 6.51 -2.17 8.93
CA ILE A 45 7.62 -2.93 9.53
C ILE A 45 8.77 -3.08 8.51
N THR A 46 9.94 -3.47 8.98
CA THR A 46 11.04 -3.85 8.07
C THR A 46 10.70 -5.16 7.38
N ILE A 47 10.81 -5.18 6.05
CA ILE A 47 10.62 -6.38 5.21
C ILE A 47 11.99 -6.74 4.62
N TYR A 48 12.42 -7.98 4.80
CA TYR A 48 13.72 -8.47 4.34
C TYR A 48 13.65 -9.06 2.92
N PRO A 49 14.81 -9.13 2.22
CA PRO A 49 14.88 -9.76 0.90
C PRO A 49 14.38 -11.21 0.93
N GLY A 50 13.57 -11.58 -0.05
CA GLY A 50 12.94 -12.91 -0.13
C GLY A 50 11.62 -13.02 0.64
N GLU A 51 11.23 -12.01 1.40
CA GLU A 51 10.00 -12.03 2.17
C GLU A 51 8.81 -11.54 1.34
N THR A 52 7.68 -12.25 1.45
CA THR A 52 6.45 -11.87 0.74
C THR A 52 5.73 -10.75 1.48
N ILE A 53 5.37 -9.71 0.73
CA ILE A 53 4.62 -8.55 1.24
C ILE A 53 3.16 -8.94 1.47
N LYS A 54 2.74 -8.92 2.73
CA LYS A 54 1.37 -9.20 3.15
C LYS A 54 0.55 -7.91 3.20
N GLU A 55 -0.76 -8.02 3.02
CA GLU A 55 -1.67 -6.86 3.01
C GLU A 55 -1.59 -6.01 4.29
N GLY A 56 -1.51 -6.61 5.46
CA GLY A 56 -1.49 -5.91 6.75
C GLY A 56 -0.19 -5.17 7.10
N VAL A 57 0.88 -5.27 6.28
CA VAL A 57 2.17 -4.62 6.56
C VAL A 57 2.42 -3.36 5.71
N ILE A 58 1.43 -2.94 4.94
CA ILE A 58 1.46 -1.74 4.11
C ILE A 58 0.42 -0.73 4.62
N GLU A 59 0.82 0.51 4.78
CA GLU A 59 -0.06 1.64 5.07
C GLU A 59 0.09 2.73 4.01
N ASN A 60 -0.94 3.56 3.85
CA ASN A 60 -0.86 4.73 2.98
C ASN A 60 -0.42 5.94 3.79
N ARG A 61 0.67 6.58 3.37
CA ARG A 61 1.21 7.79 3.97
C ARG A 61 1.26 8.93 2.96
N ALA A 62 0.88 10.12 3.38
CA ALA A 62 0.96 11.30 2.52
C ALA A 62 2.41 11.80 2.39
N PHE A 63 2.86 11.96 1.16
CA PHE A 63 4.17 12.53 0.80
C PHE A 63 3.97 13.77 -0.07
N SER A 64 4.79 14.78 0.14
CA SER A 64 4.79 15.94 -0.75
C SER A 64 5.32 15.55 -2.14
N ALA A 65 4.85 16.20 -3.19
CA ALA A 65 5.33 15.97 -4.56
C ALA A 65 6.87 16.11 -4.66
N HIS A 66 7.46 17.00 -3.85
CA HIS A 66 8.91 17.17 -3.77
C HIS A 66 9.63 15.95 -3.18
N ALA A 67 9.02 15.27 -2.21
CA ALA A 67 9.59 14.07 -1.60
C ALA A 67 9.51 12.85 -2.52
N ILE A 68 8.48 12.77 -3.37
CA ILE A 68 8.33 11.72 -4.38
C ILE A 68 9.31 11.96 -5.53
N GLY A 69 9.43 13.21 -5.98
CA GLY A 69 10.32 13.60 -7.07
C GLY A 69 10.03 12.81 -8.35
N HIS A 70 11.11 12.37 -9.03
CA HIS A 70 11.03 11.53 -10.23
C HIS A 70 11.36 10.06 -9.96
N LEU A 71 11.27 9.62 -8.70
CA LEU A 71 11.58 8.23 -8.35
C LEU A 71 10.47 7.32 -8.89
N PRO A 72 10.81 6.22 -9.58
CA PRO A 72 9.85 5.23 -10.03
C PRO A 72 9.35 4.42 -8.82
N VAL A 73 8.39 4.97 -8.10
CA VAL A 73 7.78 4.34 -6.92
C VAL A 73 6.48 3.62 -7.29
N ILE A 74 6.04 2.76 -6.40
CA ILE A 74 4.74 2.09 -6.52
C ILE A 74 3.71 2.96 -5.80
N GLU A 75 2.64 3.30 -6.51
CA GLU A 75 1.58 4.20 -6.04
C GLU A 75 0.38 3.44 -5.45
N ASP A 76 0.17 2.19 -5.88
CA ASP A 76 -0.96 1.38 -5.44
C ASP A 76 -0.50 0.24 -4.52
N ALA A 77 -1.02 0.24 -3.29
CA ALA A 77 -0.77 -0.81 -2.30
C ALA A 77 -1.21 -2.20 -2.76
N ARG A 78 -2.24 -2.29 -3.61
CA ARG A 78 -2.75 -3.56 -4.15
C ARG A 78 -1.72 -4.27 -5.02
N VAL A 79 -0.90 -3.50 -5.72
CA VAL A 79 0.17 -4.03 -6.57
C VAL A 79 1.30 -4.65 -5.74
N LEU A 80 1.43 -4.25 -4.47
CA LEU A 80 2.47 -4.75 -3.55
C LEU A 80 2.09 -6.08 -2.91
N THR A 81 0.81 -6.30 -2.66
CA THR A 81 0.34 -7.50 -1.98
C THR A 81 0.68 -8.75 -2.79
N GLY A 82 1.33 -9.71 -2.15
CA GLY A 82 1.77 -10.96 -2.79
C GLY A 82 3.12 -10.89 -3.50
N LYS A 83 3.68 -9.69 -3.71
CA LYS A 83 5.05 -9.56 -4.27
C LYS A 83 6.12 -9.90 -3.23
N VAL A 84 7.30 -10.18 -3.70
CA VAL A 84 8.48 -10.51 -2.89
C VAL A 84 9.45 -9.33 -2.89
N ALA A 85 9.97 -8.99 -1.72
CA ALA A 85 10.98 -7.97 -1.59
C ALA A 85 12.33 -8.46 -2.14
N ARG A 86 12.95 -7.70 -3.06
CA ARG A 86 14.30 -7.97 -3.59
C ARG A 86 15.39 -7.40 -2.70
N ARG A 87 15.06 -6.42 -1.89
CA ARG A 87 15.96 -5.74 -0.96
C ARG A 87 15.21 -5.36 0.30
N THR A 88 15.92 -5.02 1.35
CA THR A 88 15.32 -4.55 2.60
C THR A 88 14.47 -3.30 2.35
N LEU A 89 13.21 -3.35 2.77
CA LEU A 89 12.27 -2.24 2.78
C LEU A 89 12.13 -1.75 4.22
N LEU A 90 12.37 -0.47 4.43
CA LEU A 90 12.34 0.13 5.76
C LEU A 90 10.97 0.78 6.04
N PRO A 91 10.50 0.77 7.30
CA PRO A 91 9.23 1.37 7.68
C PRO A 91 9.14 2.83 7.27
N GLY A 92 8.00 3.24 6.77
CA GLY A 92 7.71 4.61 6.40
C GLY A 92 8.45 5.16 5.18
N GLN A 93 9.19 4.34 4.44
CA GLN A 93 9.89 4.74 3.21
C GLN A 93 9.10 4.35 1.96
N LEU A 94 9.22 5.19 0.91
CA LEU A 94 8.67 4.91 -0.40
C LEU A 94 9.26 3.62 -0.98
N ILE A 95 8.43 2.80 -1.63
CA ILE A 95 8.83 1.53 -2.22
C ILE A 95 9.11 1.73 -3.71
N PRO A 96 10.37 1.67 -4.15
CA PRO A 96 10.68 1.73 -5.57
C PRO A 96 10.23 0.48 -6.31
N ARG A 97 9.84 0.64 -7.58
CA ARG A 97 9.37 -0.47 -8.43
C ARG A 97 10.37 -1.62 -8.56
N ASN A 98 11.66 -1.30 -8.56
CA ASN A 98 12.74 -2.31 -8.65
C ASN A 98 13.07 -3.00 -7.32
N ALA A 99 12.41 -2.61 -6.22
CA ALA A 99 12.63 -3.19 -4.90
C ALA A 99 11.75 -4.42 -4.63
N VAL A 100 10.83 -4.73 -5.53
CA VAL A 100 9.91 -5.86 -5.44
C VAL A 100 9.91 -6.65 -6.74
N GLU A 101 9.55 -7.92 -6.65
CA GLU A 101 9.37 -8.82 -7.79
C GLU A 101 8.15 -9.74 -7.59
N GLU A 102 7.70 -10.36 -8.67
CA GLU A 102 6.66 -11.38 -8.58
C GLU A 102 7.18 -12.62 -7.84
N PRO A 103 6.35 -13.28 -7.02
CA PRO A 103 6.75 -14.52 -6.35
C PRO A 103 7.06 -15.60 -7.39
N ARG A 104 8.13 -16.34 -7.18
CA ARG A 104 8.47 -17.47 -8.02
C ARG A 104 7.59 -18.64 -7.66
N LEU A 105 6.82 -19.11 -8.63
CA LEU A 105 5.94 -20.27 -8.47
C LEU A 105 6.64 -21.57 -8.84
N VAL A 106 7.66 -21.49 -9.69
CA VAL A 106 8.46 -22.62 -10.14
C VAL A 106 9.93 -22.35 -9.86
N GLU A 107 10.58 -23.25 -9.16
CA GLU A 107 12.01 -23.23 -8.91
C GLU A 107 12.75 -24.07 -9.97
N ARG A 108 14.01 -23.69 -10.24
CA ARG A 108 14.85 -24.47 -11.14
C ARG A 108 15.11 -25.87 -10.57
N GLY A 109 14.89 -26.88 -11.36
CA GLY A 109 15.04 -28.29 -10.97
C GLY A 109 13.80 -28.87 -10.28
N ALA A 110 12.81 -28.05 -9.97
CA ALA A 110 11.57 -28.53 -9.37
C ALA A 110 10.78 -29.41 -10.36
N PRO A 111 10.10 -30.46 -9.85
CA PRO A 111 9.13 -31.20 -10.65
C PRO A 111 7.91 -30.33 -10.91
N VAL A 112 7.46 -30.28 -12.16
CA VAL A 112 6.30 -29.50 -12.58
C VAL A 112 5.37 -30.36 -13.44
N GLN A 113 4.08 -30.10 -13.29
CA GLN A 113 3.11 -30.66 -14.24
C GLN A 113 3.11 -29.83 -15.53
N VAL A 114 3.05 -30.54 -16.65
CA VAL A 114 2.89 -29.93 -17.96
C VAL A 114 1.51 -30.29 -18.49
N VAL A 115 0.75 -29.28 -18.82
CA VAL A 115 -0.61 -29.41 -19.35
C VAL A 115 -0.63 -28.91 -20.79
N PHE A 116 -0.91 -29.81 -21.70
CA PHE A 116 -1.22 -29.49 -23.10
C PHE A 116 -2.73 -29.59 -23.28
N SER A 117 -3.36 -28.57 -23.85
CA SER A 117 -4.79 -28.56 -24.11
C SER A 117 -5.06 -27.94 -25.46
N GLU A 118 -5.63 -28.73 -26.39
CA GLU A 118 -6.00 -28.32 -27.75
C GLU A 118 -7.21 -29.13 -28.21
N ASP A 119 -8.18 -28.48 -28.86
CA ASP A 119 -9.38 -29.08 -29.46
C ASP A 119 -10.14 -30.10 -28.57
N GLY A 120 -10.18 -29.81 -27.25
CA GLY A 120 -10.87 -30.69 -26.29
C GLY A 120 -10.02 -31.85 -25.79
N LEU A 121 -8.80 -32.04 -26.32
CA LEU A 121 -7.82 -33.01 -25.83
C LEU A 121 -6.97 -32.34 -24.74
N THR A 122 -6.88 -32.95 -23.57
CA THR A 122 -5.98 -32.53 -22.52
C THR A 122 -4.99 -33.65 -22.19
N ILE A 123 -3.70 -33.34 -22.28
CA ILE A 123 -2.60 -34.27 -21.95
C ILE A 123 -1.87 -33.67 -20.76
N ILE A 124 -1.64 -34.48 -19.74
CA ILE A 124 -0.87 -34.11 -18.56
C ILE A 124 0.39 -34.96 -18.52
N GLY A 125 1.53 -34.33 -18.36
CA GLY A 125 2.83 -34.98 -18.23
C GLY A 125 3.63 -34.42 -17.07
N ALA A 126 4.69 -35.11 -16.69
CA ALA A 126 5.64 -34.66 -15.69
C ALA A 126 6.93 -34.14 -16.33
N ALA A 127 7.44 -33.05 -15.85
CA ALA A 127 8.70 -32.46 -16.30
C ALA A 127 9.51 -31.90 -15.13
N SER A 128 10.79 -31.64 -15.37
CA SER A 128 11.66 -30.89 -14.46
C SER A 128 11.93 -29.53 -15.05
N ALA A 129 11.67 -28.47 -14.28
CA ALA A 129 11.92 -27.11 -14.70
C ALA A 129 13.41 -26.84 -14.87
N LEU A 130 13.83 -26.31 -16.00
CA LEU A 130 15.22 -25.94 -16.25
C LEU A 130 15.53 -24.50 -15.81
N GLU A 131 14.50 -23.71 -15.57
CA GLU A 131 14.56 -22.31 -15.16
C GLU A 131 13.53 -22.06 -14.06
N ALA A 132 13.81 -21.06 -13.21
CA ALA A 132 12.82 -20.58 -12.23
C ALA A 132 11.94 -19.51 -12.89
N GLY A 133 10.68 -19.37 -12.44
CA GLY A 133 9.79 -18.34 -12.95
C GLY A 133 8.55 -18.10 -12.13
N SER A 134 7.94 -16.97 -12.42
CA SER A 134 6.74 -16.45 -11.83
C SER A 134 5.52 -16.72 -12.70
N LEU A 135 4.33 -16.37 -12.20
CA LEU A 135 3.08 -16.49 -12.97
C LEU A 135 3.20 -15.80 -14.34
N GLY A 136 2.87 -16.54 -15.38
CA GLY A 136 2.86 -16.04 -16.75
C GLY A 136 4.18 -16.09 -17.50
N ASP A 137 5.29 -16.42 -16.82
CA ASP A 137 6.60 -16.56 -17.45
C ASP A 137 6.61 -17.79 -18.37
N ARG A 138 7.40 -17.70 -19.44
CA ARG A 138 7.68 -18.85 -20.31
C ARG A 138 8.96 -19.54 -19.84
N LEU A 139 8.85 -20.81 -19.43
CA LEU A 139 9.95 -21.60 -18.92
C LEU A 139 10.24 -22.80 -19.82
N ARG A 140 11.49 -23.18 -19.83
CA ARG A 140 11.92 -24.47 -20.37
C ARG A 140 11.83 -25.54 -19.29
N ALA A 141 11.24 -26.65 -19.62
CA ALA A 141 11.18 -27.83 -18.76
C ALA A 141 11.56 -29.08 -19.57
N ARG A 142 12.19 -30.04 -18.92
CA ARG A 142 12.54 -31.30 -19.50
C ARG A 142 11.50 -32.35 -19.10
N ASN A 143 10.82 -32.89 -20.08
CA ASN A 143 9.89 -34.00 -19.87
C ASN A 143 10.64 -35.18 -19.26
N LEU A 144 10.11 -35.79 -18.21
CA LEU A 144 10.78 -36.85 -17.47
C LEU A 144 10.71 -38.21 -18.19
N ASP A 145 9.69 -38.42 -19.01
CA ASP A 145 9.48 -39.68 -19.73
C ASP A 145 10.28 -39.73 -21.04
N SER A 146 10.20 -38.65 -21.84
CA SER A 146 10.84 -38.58 -23.15
C SER A 146 12.21 -37.92 -23.17
N GLY A 147 12.56 -37.16 -22.11
CA GLY A 147 13.77 -36.36 -22.04
C GLY A 147 13.77 -35.12 -22.93
N VAL A 148 12.68 -34.84 -23.65
CA VAL A 148 12.55 -33.73 -24.58
C VAL A 148 12.35 -32.44 -23.78
N THR A 149 13.02 -31.35 -24.22
CA THR A 149 12.79 -30.01 -23.65
C THR A 149 11.59 -29.38 -24.31
N ILE A 150 10.67 -28.93 -23.48
CA ILE A 150 9.44 -28.25 -23.86
C ILE A 150 9.44 -26.84 -23.28
N ILE A 151 8.67 -25.93 -23.88
CA ILE A 151 8.46 -24.58 -23.39
C ILE A 151 7.00 -24.44 -23.00
N GLY A 152 6.74 -24.02 -21.79
CA GLY A 152 5.40 -23.80 -21.28
C GLY A 152 5.29 -22.48 -20.52
N LYS A 153 4.06 -21.99 -20.38
CA LYS A 153 3.73 -20.80 -19.61
C LYS A 153 3.31 -21.19 -18.20
N VAL A 154 3.92 -20.59 -17.19
CA VAL A 154 3.60 -20.83 -15.76
C VAL A 154 2.18 -20.40 -15.45
N GLN A 155 1.41 -21.31 -14.87
CA GLN A 155 0.07 -21.07 -14.36
C GLN A 155 0.08 -20.75 -12.87
N ALA A 156 -1.05 -20.28 -12.32
CA ALA A 156 -1.18 -19.91 -10.91
C ALA A 156 -0.99 -21.09 -9.93
N ASP A 157 -1.22 -22.31 -10.40
CA ASP A 157 -1.01 -23.55 -9.64
C ASP A 157 0.42 -24.10 -9.73
N GLY A 158 1.33 -23.38 -10.40
CA GLY A 158 2.71 -23.82 -10.64
C GLY A 158 2.86 -24.82 -11.79
N SER A 159 1.81 -25.15 -12.50
CA SER A 159 1.89 -25.99 -13.71
C SER A 159 2.41 -25.19 -14.91
N LEU A 160 2.87 -25.91 -15.94
CA LEU A 160 3.28 -25.33 -17.21
C LEU A 160 2.26 -25.68 -18.30
N ARG A 161 1.61 -24.66 -18.85
CA ARG A 161 0.72 -24.83 -20.00
C ARG A 161 1.53 -24.74 -21.29
N VAL A 162 1.40 -25.76 -22.12
CA VAL A 162 1.99 -25.86 -23.46
C VAL A 162 0.86 -25.83 -24.51
N GLY A 163 1.09 -25.16 -25.63
CA GLY A 163 0.05 -24.82 -26.59
C GLY A 163 -0.54 -23.44 -26.33
N GLU A 164 -1.02 -22.75 -27.36
CA GLU A 164 -1.69 -21.45 -27.24
C GLU A 164 -3.11 -21.60 -26.73
#